data_d41e8d633659964a793ab41c0528e291
#
_entry.id   d41e8d633659964a793ab41c0528e291
#
_cell.length_a   1.000
_cell.length_b   1.000
_cell.length_c   1.000
_cell.angle_alpha   90.00
_cell.angle_beta   90.00
_cell.angle_gamma   90.00
#
_symmetry.space_group_name_H-M   'P 1'
#
loop_
_entity.id
_entity.type
_entity.pdbx_description
1 polymer ?
#
loop_
_entity_poly.entity_id
_entity_poly.type
_entity_poly.pdbx_seq_one_letter_code
_entity_poly.pdbx_strand_id
1 'polypeptide(L)'
;MTDSERNSQPTARLRGLARRYRLRRPKRAPRRPVAELDQYGLPPVAVGTMEKAATYASRPVYTGFMLAVGVGLALLVFYVAQANTQLLVWIAAALFIAIGLDPVVRSLERAGFPRPAGVAVTITVFLGVVSTVLAALAPMVTEQTTTFLGSLPRLVEGISRSDWFARVDEDFQIQQIIDTEVNRFISNPGNVTNALGGLFGVGTAILTTALGTLVVFVLAIYFLSSLPVMTAWGYRLAPRSSRERVQHLGDRILDGVGHYVMGQAFVAVLNGMVAFIAISIAGVPFGVLFAVVAGVLAFIPLVGPVTGGTLVTLVALTVDWQTAATFAAIYFVYLQVEAYLVSPRIMAHAVRIPAAVVVISVLAGGTLLGVLGALMAIPTAAAMMLLTREVLIRRQDAR
;
A
#
# COMPACT_ATOMS: atom_id res chain seq x y z
N MET A 1 -12.51 -93.27 -17.48
CA MET A 1 -11.85 -93.83 -16.32
C MET A 1 -10.74 -92.91 -16.00
N THR A 2 -10.68 -92.15 -14.93
CA THR A 2 -11.45 -91.81 -13.74
C THR A 2 -10.90 -90.51 -13.19
N ASP A 3 -11.78 -89.63 -12.89
CA ASP A 3 -11.52 -88.46 -12.07
C ASP A 3 -10.87 -88.83 -10.77
N SER A 4 -9.72 -88.29 -10.40
CA SER A 4 -9.33 -88.12 -8.97
C SER A 4 -7.94 -87.47 -8.83
N GLU A 5 -7.70 -86.26 -9.24
CA GLU A 5 -6.57 -85.49 -8.69
C GLU A 5 -6.75 -83.98 -9.00
N ARG A 6 -7.76 -83.42 -8.40
CA ARG A 6 -7.94 -81.95 -8.37
C ARG A 6 -8.64 -81.50 -7.11
N ASN A 7 -8.00 -81.72 -5.97
CA ASN A 7 -8.43 -80.96 -4.80
C ASN A 7 -7.43 -81.04 -3.63
N SER A 8 -6.32 -80.35 -3.72
CA SER A 8 -5.49 -80.11 -2.51
C SER A 8 -4.50 -78.98 -2.70
N GLN A 9 -4.97 -77.77 -2.93
CA GLN A 9 -4.16 -76.57 -2.60
C GLN A 9 -4.96 -75.26 -2.61
N PRO A 10 -5.70 -74.98 -1.55
CA PRO A 10 -5.93 -73.55 -1.22
C PRO A 10 -5.50 -73.14 0.18
N THR A 11 -4.96 -74.03 1.02
CA THR A 11 -4.72 -73.67 2.46
C THR A 11 -3.35 -73.04 2.74
N ALA A 12 -2.40 -73.13 1.83
CA ALA A 12 -1.06 -72.56 2.02
C ALA A 12 -1.00 -71.03 1.75
N ARG A 13 -1.82 -70.52 0.84
CA ARG A 13 -1.84 -69.06 0.58
C ARG A 13 -2.53 -68.24 1.64
N LEU A 14 -3.48 -68.75 2.35
CA LEU A 14 -4.19 -68.05 3.42
C LEU A 14 -3.37 -67.96 4.73
N ARG A 15 -2.45 -68.87 4.97
CA ARG A 15 -1.54 -68.81 6.15
C ARG A 15 -0.44 -67.74 5.97
N GLY A 16 -0.05 -67.40 4.73
CA GLY A 16 0.92 -66.37 4.45
C GLY A 16 0.37 -64.93 4.64
N LEU A 17 -0.91 -64.69 4.38
CA LEU A 17 -1.57 -63.40 4.54
C LEU A 17 -1.92 -63.11 6.02
N ALA A 18 -2.27 -64.14 6.81
CA ALA A 18 -2.54 -63.96 8.21
C ALA A 18 -1.32 -63.58 9.08
N ARG A 19 -0.09 -63.81 8.55
CA ARG A 19 1.14 -63.40 9.25
C ARG A 19 1.55 -61.96 8.97
N ARG A 20 1.05 -61.35 7.92
CA ARG A 20 1.32 -59.92 7.60
C ARG A 20 0.34 -58.97 8.27
N TYR A 21 -0.84 -59.40 8.65
CA TYR A 21 -1.82 -58.63 9.44
C TYR A 21 -1.81 -59.02 10.90
N ARG A 22 -0.65 -59.02 11.56
CA ARG A 22 -0.63 -58.86 13.03
C ARG A 22 -1.13 -57.45 13.28
N LEU A 23 -2.43 -57.33 13.52
CA LEU A 23 -3.06 -56.17 14.10
C LEU A 23 -2.19 -55.69 15.26
N ARG A 24 -1.43 -54.60 15.05
CA ARG A 24 -0.83 -53.85 16.16
C ARG A 24 -2.02 -53.50 17.06
N ARG A 25 -2.14 -54.24 18.18
CA ARG A 25 -3.06 -53.81 19.23
C ARG A 25 -2.81 -52.31 19.46
N PRO A 26 -3.85 -51.46 19.34
CA PRO A 26 -3.67 -50.05 19.65
C PRO A 26 -3.04 -49.98 21.04
N LYS A 27 -1.86 -49.38 21.16
CA LYS A 27 -1.29 -49.03 22.46
C LYS A 27 -2.42 -48.29 23.18
N ARG A 28 -2.94 -48.87 24.27
CA ARG A 28 -3.90 -48.14 25.11
C ARG A 28 -3.30 -46.80 25.37
N ALA A 29 -3.95 -45.75 24.87
CA ALA A 29 -3.59 -44.39 25.23
C ALA A 29 -3.47 -44.33 26.75
N PRO A 30 -2.43 -43.71 27.29
CA PRO A 30 -2.32 -43.53 28.71
C PRO A 30 -3.65 -42.95 29.20
N ARG A 31 -4.34 -43.66 30.10
CA ARG A 31 -5.55 -43.12 30.72
C ARG A 31 -5.13 -41.80 31.32
N ARG A 32 -5.66 -40.70 30.78
CA ARG A 32 -5.54 -39.38 31.43
C ARG A 32 -6.05 -39.63 32.86
N PRO A 33 -5.27 -39.24 33.86
CA PRO A 33 -5.79 -39.31 35.23
C PRO A 33 -7.11 -38.54 35.21
N VAL A 34 -8.18 -39.20 35.69
CA VAL A 34 -9.46 -38.55 35.90
C VAL A 34 -9.14 -37.42 36.86
N ALA A 35 -9.36 -36.16 36.41
CA ALA A 35 -9.14 -35.03 37.27
C ALA A 35 -9.98 -35.25 38.53
N GLU A 36 -9.32 -35.41 39.67
CA GLU A 36 -9.98 -35.46 40.95
C GLU A 36 -10.69 -34.11 41.11
N LEU A 37 -12.03 -34.12 41.00
CA LEU A 37 -12.84 -32.95 41.27
C LEU A 37 -12.71 -32.62 42.74
N ASP A 38 -12.54 -31.34 43.07
CA ASP A 38 -12.59 -30.92 44.45
C ASP A 38 -13.99 -31.17 45.08
N GLN A 39 -14.13 -31.01 46.37
CA GLN A 39 -15.40 -31.27 47.08
C GLN A 39 -16.56 -30.37 46.58
N TYR A 40 -16.31 -29.40 45.67
CA TYR A 40 -17.29 -28.51 45.03
C TYR A 40 -17.54 -28.90 43.55
N GLY A 41 -16.97 -30.02 43.06
CA GLY A 41 -17.16 -30.49 41.70
C GLY A 41 -16.46 -29.67 40.62
N LEU A 42 -15.52 -28.80 40.98
CA LEU A 42 -14.76 -27.96 40.04
C LEU A 42 -13.46 -28.69 39.64
N PRO A 43 -13.06 -28.61 38.35
CA PRO A 43 -11.76 -29.11 37.93
C PRO A 43 -10.66 -28.33 38.68
N PRO A 44 -9.57 -29.01 39.14
CA PRO A 44 -8.47 -28.33 39.81
C PRO A 44 -7.96 -27.20 38.88
N VAL A 45 -8.07 -25.97 39.37
CA VAL A 45 -7.48 -24.83 38.68
C VAL A 45 -6.00 -25.15 38.49
N ALA A 46 -5.49 -24.99 37.27
CA ALA A 46 -4.11 -25.32 36.93
C ALA A 46 -3.13 -24.52 37.80
N VAL A 47 -2.82 -25.08 38.97
CA VAL A 47 -1.97 -24.47 40.03
C VAL A 47 -0.60 -24.08 39.48
N GLY A 48 -0.12 -24.79 38.44
CA GLY A 48 1.16 -24.50 37.78
C GLY A 48 1.29 -23.15 37.10
N THR A 49 0.18 -22.48 36.74
CA THR A 49 0.21 -21.12 36.20
C THR A 49 0.24 -20.05 37.29
N MET A 50 -0.43 -20.30 38.41
CA MET A 50 -0.39 -19.43 39.57
C MET A 50 0.94 -19.54 40.33
N GLU A 51 1.52 -20.74 40.42
CA GLU A 51 2.82 -20.97 41.07
C GLU A 51 3.97 -20.29 40.32
N LYS A 52 3.94 -20.29 38.96
CA LYS A 52 4.88 -19.52 38.16
C LYS A 52 4.70 -18.02 38.31
N ALA A 53 3.46 -17.54 38.36
CA ALA A 53 3.18 -16.11 38.61
C ALA A 53 3.62 -15.69 40.03
N ALA A 54 3.43 -16.53 41.03
CA ALA A 54 3.89 -16.28 42.39
C ALA A 54 5.42 -16.30 42.52
N THR A 55 6.13 -17.11 41.74
CA THR A 55 7.61 -17.13 41.71
C THR A 55 8.19 -15.84 41.12
N TYR A 56 7.50 -15.22 40.15
CA TYR A 56 7.89 -13.90 39.64
C TYR A 56 7.56 -12.79 40.64
N ALA A 57 6.49 -12.89 41.40
CA ALA A 57 6.13 -11.93 42.44
C ALA A 57 7.08 -11.94 43.65
N SER A 58 7.87 -13.00 43.84
CA SER A 58 8.82 -13.12 44.95
C SER A 58 10.08 -12.26 44.81
N ARG A 59 10.28 -11.60 43.67
CA ARG A 59 11.39 -10.64 43.45
C ARG A 59 10.85 -9.32 42.89
N PRO A 60 10.11 -8.54 43.67
CA PRO A 60 9.41 -7.34 43.18
C PRO A 60 10.35 -6.27 42.60
N VAL A 61 11.55 -6.15 43.16
CA VAL A 61 12.57 -5.20 42.67
C VAL A 61 13.08 -5.62 41.28
N TYR A 62 13.33 -6.89 41.06
CA TYR A 62 13.82 -7.40 39.77
C TYR A 62 12.75 -7.28 38.68
N THR A 63 11.51 -7.65 38.97
CA THR A 63 10.38 -7.50 38.04
C THR A 63 10.08 -6.06 37.75
N GLY A 64 10.11 -5.17 38.75
CA GLY A 64 9.97 -3.74 38.57
C GLY A 64 11.08 -3.14 37.68
N PHE A 65 12.32 -3.54 37.95
CA PHE A 65 13.47 -3.11 37.14
C PHE A 65 13.37 -3.59 35.67
N MET A 66 13.05 -4.87 35.44
CA MET A 66 12.88 -5.39 34.06
C MET A 66 11.72 -4.74 33.33
N LEU A 67 10.63 -4.43 34.02
CA LEU A 67 9.50 -3.71 33.45
C LEU A 67 9.90 -2.26 33.09
N ALA A 68 10.60 -1.58 33.99
CA ALA A 68 11.10 -0.20 33.75
C ALA A 68 12.09 -0.18 32.57
N VAL A 69 13.01 -1.14 32.50
CA VAL A 69 13.95 -1.27 31.37
C VAL A 69 13.19 -1.58 30.07
N GLY A 70 12.18 -2.47 30.11
CA GLY A 70 11.35 -2.78 28.93
C GLY A 70 10.57 -1.57 28.43
N VAL A 71 9.93 -0.82 29.34
CA VAL A 71 9.23 0.42 29.01
C VAL A 71 10.22 1.49 28.53
N GLY A 72 11.35 1.66 29.20
CA GLY A 72 12.41 2.61 28.80
C GLY A 72 12.94 2.30 27.39
N LEU A 73 13.18 1.02 27.06
CA LEU A 73 13.60 0.60 25.73
C LEU A 73 12.51 0.86 24.69
N ALA A 74 11.25 0.56 25.01
CA ALA A 74 10.12 0.83 24.11
C ALA A 74 9.98 2.33 23.82
N LEU A 75 10.08 3.18 24.85
CA LEU A 75 10.06 4.64 24.71
C LEU A 75 11.27 5.15 23.93
N LEU A 76 12.46 4.59 24.14
CA LEU A 76 13.66 4.93 23.37
C LEU A 76 13.46 4.61 21.88
N VAL A 77 12.98 3.39 21.57
CA VAL A 77 12.70 2.99 20.18
C VAL A 77 11.66 3.92 19.55
N PHE A 78 10.60 4.24 20.29
CA PHE A 78 9.57 5.17 19.82
C PHE A 78 10.13 6.58 19.56
N TYR A 79 10.93 7.10 20.48
CA TYR A 79 11.59 8.41 20.35
C TYR A 79 12.54 8.45 19.16
N VAL A 80 13.39 7.41 18.99
CA VAL A 80 14.31 7.29 17.85
C VAL A 80 13.54 7.21 16.54
N ALA A 81 12.43 6.46 16.50
CA ALA A 81 11.58 6.37 15.31
C ALA A 81 10.93 7.72 14.98
N GLN A 82 10.42 8.44 15.97
CA GLN A 82 9.87 9.79 15.77
C GLN A 82 10.94 10.80 15.32
N ALA A 83 12.11 10.80 15.96
CA ALA A 83 13.20 11.69 15.61
C ALA A 83 13.73 11.45 14.17
N ASN A 84 13.56 10.23 13.65
CA ASN A 84 14.03 9.83 12.31
C ASN A 84 12.87 9.55 11.34
N THR A 85 11.69 10.12 11.55
CA THR A 85 10.50 9.89 10.70
C THR A 85 10.81 10.11 9.22
N GLN A 86 11.56 11.17 8.87
CA GLN A 86 11.97 11.47 7.50
C GLN A 86 12.77 10.32 6.86
N LEU A 87 13.73 9.77 7.59
CA LEU A 87 14.53 8.63 7.13
C LEU A 87 13.68 7.38 6.94
N LEU A 88 12.76 7.12 7.87
CA LEU A 88 11.83 5.98 7.77
C LEU A 88 10.90 6.12 6.54
N VAL A 89 10.44 7.34 6.26
CA VAL A 89 9.65 7.64 5.04
C VAL A 89 10.49 7.36 3.78
N TRP A 90 11.75 7.77 3.73
CA TRP A 90 12.63 7.51 2.59
C TRP A 90 12.90 6.01 2.40
N ILE A 91 13.16 5.28 3.49
CA ILE A 91 13.33 3.82 3.45
C ILE A 91 12.05 3.14 2.95
N ALA A 92 10.88 3.53 3.46
CA ALA A 92 9.61 2.98 3.04
C ALA A 92 9.32 3.28 1.56
N ALA A 93 9.58 4.52 1.09
CA ALA A 93 9.45 4.90 -0.31
C ALA A 93 10.37 4.07 -1.22
N ALA A 94 11.65 3.94 -0.82
CA ALA A 94 12.63 3.17 -1.57
C ALA A 94 12.25 1.69 -1.68
N LEU A 95 11.80 1.09 -0.58
CA LEU A 95 11.33 -0.29 -0.55
C LEU A 95 10.07 -0.48 -1.42
N PHE A 96 9.14 0.47 -1.37
CA PHE A 96 7.91 0.44 -2.18
C PHE A 96 8.23 0.51 -3.68
N ILE A 97 9.14 1.41 -4.09
CA ILE A 97 9.62 1.50 -5.47
C ILE A 97 10.33 0.19 -5.87
N ALA A 98 11.20 -0.34 -5.02
CA ALA A 98 11.92 -1.58 -5.30
C ALA A 98 10.96 -2.77 -5.51
N ILE A 99 9.98 -2.95 -4.63
CA ILE A 99 8.96 -4.01 -4.77
C ILE A 99 8.11 -3.76 -6.02
N GLY A 100 7.78 -2.50 -6.33
CA GLY A 100 7.03 -2.13 -7.53
C GLY A 100 7.77 -2.46 -8.83
N LEU A 101 9.10 -2.31 -8.86
CA LEU A 101 9.92 -2.59 -10.04
C LEU A 101 10.35 -4.08 -10.14
N ASP A 102 10.27 -4.86 -9.07
CA ASP A 102 10.68 -6.28 -9.05
C ASP A 102 9.96 -7.16 -10.10
N PRO A 103 8.65 -7.00 -10.41
CA PRO A 103 8.01 -7.74 -11.48
C PRO A 103 8.66 -7.55 -12.85
N VAL A 104 9.17 -6.34 -13.14
CA VAL A 104 9.88 -6.04 -14.40
C VAL A 104 11.22 -6.76 -14.41
N VAL A 105 11.98 -6.72 -13.31
CA VAL A 105 13.24 -7.44 -13.18
C VAL A 105 13.03 -8.94 -13.37
N ARG A 106 12.04 -9.52 -12.69
CA ARG A 106 11.69 -10.96 -12.85
C ARG A 106 11.24 -11.31 -14.28
N SER A 107 10.62 -10.38 -15.00
CA SER A 107 10.28 -10.59 -16.41
C SER A 107 11.53 -10.68 -17.29
N LEU A 108 12.53 -9.82 -17.03
CA LEU A 108 13.83 -9.85 -17.71
C LEU A 108 14.63 -11.11 -17.36
N GLU A 109 14.58 -11.56 -16.10
CA GLU A 109 15.19 -12.83 -15.66
C GLU A 109 14.60 -14.03 -16.43
N ARG A 110 13.27 -14.07 -16.63
CA ARG A 110 12.60 -15.09 -17.42
C ARG A 110 12.99 -15.04 -18.91
N ALA A 111 13.36 -13.85 -19.40
CA ALA A 111 13.88 -13.67 -20.75
C ALA A 111 15.39 -14.06 -20.90
N GLY A 112 16.04 -14.53 -19.79
CA GLY A 112 17.42 -15.01 -19.82
C GLY A 112 18.46 -14.01 -19.32
N PHE A 113 18.07 -12.83 -18.86
CA PHE A 113 19.03 -11.88 -18.30
C PHE A 113 19.45 -12.28 -16.87
N PRO A 114 20.75 -12.20 -16.54
CA PRO A 114 21.18 -12.35 -15.15
C PRO A 114 20.61 -11.19 -14.30
N ARG A 115 20.25 -11.48 -13.04
CA ARG A 115 19.59 -10.50 -12.15
C ARG A 115 20.28 -9.13 -12.09
N PRO A 116 21.61 -9.00 -11.95
CA PRO A 116 22.24 -7.69 -11.95
C PRO A 116 22.00 -6.88 -13.23
N ALA A 117 22.02 -7.55 -14.39
CA ALA A 117 21.70 -6.90 -15.66
C ALA A 117 20.22 -6.52 -15.75
N GLY A 118 19.29 -7.41 -15.29
CA GLY A 118 17.88 -7.11 -15.21
C GLY A 118 17.58 -5.87 -14.34
N VAL A 119 18.22 -5.77 -13.18
CA VAL A 119 18.12 -4.60 -12.29
C VAL A 119 18.67 -3.34 -12.99
N ALA A 120 19.87 -3.42 -13.59
CA ALA A 120 20.48 -2.28 -14.27
C ALA A 120 19.60 -1.77 -15.41
N VAL A 121 19.09 -2.66 -16.25
CA VAL A 121 18.19 -2.30 -17.37
C VAL A 121 16.89 -1.70 -16.85
N THR A 122 16.25 -2.31 -15.85
CA THR A 122 15.01 -1.82 -15.28
C THR A 122 15.17 -0.40 -14.72
N ILE A 123 16.24 -0.16 -13.99
CA ILE A 123 16.52 1.17 -13.39
C ILE A 123 16.87 2.19 -14.48
N THR A 124 17.70 1.84 -15.45
CA THR A 124 18.06 2.74 -16.55
C THR A 124 16.83 3.13 -17.34
N VAL A 125 15.96 2.17 -17.67
CA VAL A 125 14.70 2.44 -18.38
C VAL A 125 13.77 3.29 -17.53
N PHE A 126 13.58 2.96 -16.25
CA PHE A 126 12.72 3.72 -15.34
C PHE A 126 13.21 5.18 -15.21
N LEU A 127 14.50 5.38 -14.96
CA LEU A 127 15.11 6.71 -14.89
C LEU A 127 15.01 7.45 -16.22
N GLY A 128 15.29 6.78 -17.34
CA GLY A 128 15.17 7.35 -18.66
C GLY A 128 13.74 7.84 -18.94
N VAL A 129 12.74 7.01 -18.66
CA VAL A 129 11.32 7.39 -18.84
C VAL A 129 10.95 8.56 -17.92
N VAL A 130 11.26 8.46 -16.62
CA VAL A 130 10.94 9.53 -15.65
C VAL A 130 11.65 10.84 -16.03
N SER A 131 12.93 10.79 -16.35
CA SER A 131 13.69 11.99 -16.75
C SER A 131 13.17 12.61 -18.05
N THR A 132 12.82 11.79 -19.04
CA THR A 132 12.25 12.27 -20.30
C THR A 132 10.89 12.92 -20.07
N VAL A 133 10.01 12.30 -19.29
CA VAL A 133 8.69 12.86 -18.95
C VAL A 133 8.85 14.17 -18.18
N LEU A 134 9.72 14.22 -17.17
CA LEU A 134 9.98 15.42 -16.40
C LEU A 134 10.58 16.53 -17.28
N ALA A 135 11.57 16.24 -18.12
CA ALA A 135 12.17 17.22 -19.01
C ALA A 135 11.17 17.78 -20.04
N ALA A 136 10.25 16.96 -20.53
CA ALA A 136 9.21 17.38 -21.46
C ALA A 136 8.10 18.21 -20.79
N LEU A 137 7.68 17.83 -19.58
CA LEU A 137 6.55 18.47 -18.90
C LEU A 137 6.96 19.66 -18.03
N ALA A 138 8.15 19.65 -17.42
CA ALA A 138 8.56 20.67 -16.47
C ALA A 138 8.48 22.11 -17.02
N PRO A 139 8.99 22.44 -18.23
CA PRO A 139 8.87 23.80 -18.75
C PRO A 139 7.42 24.21 -18.94
N MET A 140 6.58 23.35 -19.52
CA MET A 140 5.16 23.64 -19.76
C MET A 140 4.39 23.84 -18.44
N VAL A 141 4.64 22.97 -17.46
CA VAL A 141 4.01 23.09 -16.13
C VAL A 141 4.48 24.34 -15.42
N THR A 142 5.76 24.68 -15.47
CA THR A 142 6.31 25.88 -14.84
C THR A 142 5.69 27.15 -15.46
N GLU A 143 5.64 27.23 -16.79
CA GLU A 143 5.02 28.34 -17.50
C GLU A 143 3.54 28.49 -17.18
N GLN A 144 2.78 27.39 -17.24
CA GLN A 144 1.36 27.39 -16.93
C GLN A 144 1.09 27.70 -15.46
N THR A 145 1.94 27.23 -14.53
CA THR A 145 1.81 27.53 -13.11
C THR A 145 2.04 29.01 -12.82
N THR A 146 3.08 29.61 -13.39
CA THR A 146 3.36 31.04 -13.20
C THR A 146 2.24 31.90 -13.78
N THR A 147 1.75 31.55 -14.95
CA THR A 147 0.63 32.24 -15.61
C THR A 147 -0.67 32.09 -14.83
N PHE A 148 -0.96 30.87 -14.33
CA PHE A 148 -2.12 30.59 -13.48
C PHE A 148 -2.09 31.43 -12.21
N LEU A 149 -0.97 31.41 -11.46
CA LEU A 149 -0.84 32.19 -10.23
C LEU A 149 -0.98 33.71 -10.50
N GLY A 150 -0.41 34.19 -11.58
CA GLY A 150 -0.56 35.58 -11.99
C GLY A 150 -1.99 35.96 -12.43
N SER A 151 -2.79 34.99 -12.87
CA SER A 151 -4.18 35.18 -13.28
C SER A 151 -5.19 35.00 -12.13
N LEU A 152 -4.79 34.44 -10.97
CA LEU A 152 -5.69 34.20 -9.84
C LEU A 152 -6.56 35.40 -9.44
N PRO A 153 -6.03 36.65 -9.32
CA PRO A 153 -6.87 37.80 -8.98
C PRO A 153 -7.97 38.06 -10.00
N ARG A 154 -7.64 37.91 -11.29
CA ARG A 154 -8.62 38.08 -12.38
C ARG A 154 -9.67 36.96 -12.42
N LEU A 155 -9.26 35.74 -12.13
CA LEU A 155 -10.17 34.59 -12.06
C LEU A 155 -11.18 34.76 -10.92
N VAL A 156 -10.72 35.18 -9.74
CA VAL A 156 -11.60 35.50 -8.60
C VAL A 156 -12.56 36.62 -8.93
N GLU A 157 -12.08 37.72 -9.56
CA GLU A 157 -12.91 38.84 -9.97
C GLU A 157 -13.95 38.39 -11.02
N GLY A 158 -13.57 37.54 -11.97
CA GLY A 158 -14.48 36.95 -12.95
C GLY A 158 -15.59 36.10 -12.33
N ILE A 159 -15.26 35.27 -11.34
CA ILE A 159 -16.24 34.48 -10.59
C ILE A 159 -17.19 35.40 -9.82
N SER A 160 -16.65 36.39 -9.10
CA SER A 160 -17.43 37.32 -8.27
C SER A 160 -18.45 38.14 -9.08
N ARG A 161 -18.18 38.36 -10.36
CA ARG A 161 -19.10 39.09 -11.28
C ARG A 161 -20.12 38.21 -11.99
N SER A 162 -20.08 36.88 -11.78
CA SER A 162 -21.00 35.99 -12.48
C SER A 162 -22.36 35.92 -11.77
N ASP A 163 -23.47 35.93 -12.53
CA ASP A 163 -24.84 35.90 -12.01
C ASP A 163 -25.15 34.66 -11.14
N TRP A 164 -24.50 33.54 -11.41
CA TRP A 164 -24.69 32.33 -10.62
C TRP A 164 -24.01 32.46 -9.26
N PHE A 165 -22.83 33.10 -9.21
CA PHE A 165 -22.07 33.27 -7.97
C PHE A 165 -22.78 34.27 -7.05
N ALA A 166 -23.32 35.37 -7.59
CA ALA A 166 -24.06 36.36 -6.80
C ALA A 166 -25.22 35.70 -6.03
N ARG A 167 -25.92 34.74 -6.64
CA ARG A 167 -27.02 33.99 -5.98
C ARG A 167 -26.54 33.06 -4.87
N VAL A 168 -25.34 32.47 -5.03
CA VAL A 168 -24.77 31.58 -4.01
C VAL A 168 -24.13 32.39 -2.88
N ASP A 169 -23.56 33.55 -3.20
CA ASP A 169 -22.91 34.42 -2.23
C ASP A 169 -23.88 35.08 -1.26
N GLU A 170 -25.12 35.36 -1.69
CA GLU A 170 -26.20 35.84 -0.82
C GLU A 170 -26.48 34.88 0.35
N ASP A 171 -26.38 33.57 0.13
CA ASP A 171 -26.66 32.54 1.13
C ASP A 171 -25.44 32.19 2.00
N PHE A 172 -24.22 32.24 1.46
CA PHE A 172 -23.03 31.63 2.06
C PHE A 172 -21.85 32.59 2.32
N GLN A 173 -21.91 33.87 1.90
CA GLN A 173 -20.83 34.87 2.06
C GLN A 173 -19.46 34.38 1.58
N ILE A 174 -19.45 33.63 0.47
CA ILE A 174 -18.27 32.96 -0.07
C ILE A 174 -17.22 33.95 -0.55
N GLN A 175 -17.65 35.14 -1.06
CA GLN A 175 -16.77 36.17 -1.56
C GLN A 175 -15.78 36.64 -0.48
N GLN A 176 -16.23 36.83 0.75
CA GLN A 176 -15.36 37.26 1.85
C GLN A 176 -14.32 36.18 2.21
N ILE A 177 -14.71 34.92 2.14
CA ILE A 177 -13.79 33.78 2.38
C ILE A 177 -12.74 33.71 1.27
N ILE A 178 -13.17 33.79 0.00
CA ILE A 178 -12.28 33.76 -1.16
C ILE A 178 -11.27 34.92 -1.11
N ASP A 179 -11.72 36.15 -0.90
CA ASP A 179 -10.86 37.33 -0.85
C ASP A 179 -9.85 37.22 0.30
N THR A 180 -10.26 36.74 1.44
CA THR A 180 -9.38 36.56 2.59
C THR A 180 -8.33 35.48 2.33
N GLU A 181 -8.72 34.31 1.85
CA GLU A 181 -7.79 33.20 1.65
C GLU A 181 -6.90 33.38 0.40
N VAL A 182 -7.41 33.96 -0.69
CA VAL A 182 -6.62 34.28 -1.87
C VAL A 182 -5.60 35.37 -1.56
N ASN A 183 -6.01 36.46 -0.89
CA ASN A 183 -5.09 37.50 -0.48
C ASN A 183 -4.05 36.97 0.53
N ARG A 184 -4.44 36.14 1.47
CA ARG A 184 -3.52 35.47 2.43
C ARG A 184 -2.52 34.58 1.67
N PHE A 185 -2.98 33.85 0.66
CA PHE A 185 -2.12 32.98 -0.16
C PHE A 185 -1.12 33.78 -1.00
N ILE A 186 -1.60 34.84 -1.70
CA ILE A 186 -0.77 35.66 -2.59
C ILE A 186 0.17 36.58 -1.79
N SER A 187 -0.28 37.14 -0.65
CA SER A 187 0.52 38.08 0.16
C SER A 187 1.67 37.41 0.91
N ASN A 188 1.67 36.08 1.00
CA ASN A 188 2.74 35.35 1.63
C ASN A 188 3.62 34.67 0.59
N PRO A 189 4.78 35.26 0.23
CA PRO A 189 5.70 34.69 -0.75
C PRO A 189 6.10 33.25 -0.42
N GLY A 190 6.12 32.90 0.88
CA GLY A 190 6.37 31.54 1.36
C GLY A 190 5.28 30.55 0.95
N ASN A 191 4.00 30.95 0.89
CA ASN A 191 2.92 30.08 0.46
C ASN A 191 2.98 29.83 -1.06
N VAL A 192 3.26 30.86 -1.84
CA VAL A 192 3.47 30.76 -3.29
C VAL A 192 4.70 29.89 -3.57
N THR A 193 5.79 30.14 -2.86
CA THR A 193 7.03 29.34 -2.96
C THR A 193 6.81 27.92 -2.48
N ASN A 194 6.01 27.67 -1.44
CA ASN A 194 5.68 26.35 -0.95
C ASN A 194 4.69 25.61 -1.85
N ALA A 195 3.73 26.29 -2.47
CA ALA A 195 2.83 25.70 -3.47
C ALA A 195 3.57 25.37 -4.77
N LEU A 196 4.42 26.27 -5.23
CA LEU A 196 5.38 26.00 -6.33
C LEU A 196 6.43 24.98 -5.87
N GLY A 197 6.89 25.06 -4.64
CA GLY A 197 7.83 24.15 -4.00
C GLY A 197 7.26 22.78 -3.72
N GLY A 198 5.98 22.66 -3.44
CA GLY A 198 5.28 21.39 -3.28
C GLY A 198 5.12 20.62 -4.59
N LEU A 199 4.97 21.32 -5.72
CA LEU A 199 4.95 20.73 -7.05
C LEU A 199 6.33 20.75 -7.74
N PHE A 200 7.14 21.78 -7.49
CA PHE A 200 8.39 22.03 -8.22
C PHE A 200 9.46 22.77 -7.40
N GLY A 201 9.48 22.68 -6.08
CA GLY A 201 10.39 23.36 -5.15
C GLY A 201 11.86 23.52 -5.57
N VAL A 202 12.09 24.37 -6.56
CA VAL A 202 13.25 24.34 -7.45
C VAL A 202 14.41 25.24 -6.98
N GLY A 203 14.43 25.73 -5.77
CA GLY A 203 15.57 26.56 -5.40
C GLY A 203 16.32 26.07 -4.16
N THR A 204 15.71 26.17 -3.00
CA THR A 204 16.33 25.73 -1.72
C THR A 204 15.82 24.37 -1.28
N ALA A 205 14.58 24.01 -1.69
CA ALA A 205 14.09 22.65 -1.57
C ALA A 205 14.79 21.68 -2.54
N ILE A 206 15.41 22.13 -3.65
CA ILE A 206 16.18 21.28 -4.56
C ILE A 206 17.29 20.55 -3.82
N LEU A 207 18.04 21.20 -2.96
CA LEU A 207 19.14 20.52 -2.26
C LEU A 207 18.61 19.46 -1.27
N THR A 208 17.62 19.76 -0.47
CA THR A 208 17.05 18.80 0.48
C THR A 208 16.16 17.75 -0.20
N THR A 209 15.38 18.15 -1.23
CA THR A 209 14.57 17.24 -2.03
C THR A 209 15.45 16.41 -2.98
N ALA A 210 16.50 16.99 -3.58
CA ALA A 210 17.43 16.26 -4.42
C ALA A 210 18.25 15.25 -3.60
N LEU A 211 18.71 15.62 -2.40
CA LEU A 211 19.37 14.68 -1.51
C LEU A 211 18.41 13.57 -1.06
N GLY A 212 17.20 13.90 -0.66
CA GLY A 212 16.18 12.92 -0.29
C GLY A 212 15.82 12.00 -1.46
N THR A 213 15.62 12.56 -2.65
CA THR A 213 15.36 11.80 -3.88
C THR A 213 16.55 10.90 -4.23
N LEU A 214 17.77 11.41 -4.14
CA LEU A 214 18.98 10.62 -4.36
C LEU A 214 19.09 9.47 -3.36
N VAL A 215 18.85 9.72 -2.07
CA VAL A 215 18.85 8.68 -1.03
C VAL A 215 17.79 7.63 -1.33
N VAL A 216 16.56 8.04 -1.62
CA VAL A 216 15.47 7.10 -1.99
C VAL A 216 15.86 6.27 -3.22
N PHE A 217 16.47 6.88 -4.22
CA PHE A 217 16.93 6.19 -5.43
C PHE A 217 18.02 5.17 -5.15
N VAL A 218 19.07 5.59 -4.44
CA VAL A 218 20.18 4.69 -4.07
C VAL A 218 19.67 3.52 -3.23
N LEU A 219 18.81 3.80 -2.26
CA LEU A 219 18.17 2.76 -1.45
C LEU A 219 17.26 1.85 -2.30
N ALA A 220 16.51 2.40 -3.24
CA ALA A 220 15.64 1.60 -4.12
C ALA A 220 16.45 0.64 -5.00
N ILE A 221 17.58 1.11 -5.57
CA ILE A 221 18.52 0.27 -6.31
C ILE A 221 19.08 -0.85 -5.43
N TYR A 222 19.52 -0.48 -4.23
CA TYR A 222 20.05 -1.46 -3.27
C TYR A 222 19.00 -2.49 -2.87
N PHE A 223 17.80 -2.05 -2.51
CA PHE A 223 16.70 -2.95 -2.14
C PHE A 223 16.28 -3.84 -3.30
N LEU A 224 16.14 -3.30 -4.51
CA LEU A 224 15.77 -4.08 -5.69
C LEU A 224 16.80 -5.16 -6.01
N SER A 225 18.10 -4.83 -5.91
CA SER A 225 19.19 -5.78 -6.12
C SER A 225 19.23 -6.86 -5.06
N SER A 226 19.05 -6.48 -3.79
CA SER A 226 19.19 -7.37 -2.62
C SER A 226 17.86 -8.00 -2.15
N LEU A 227 16.74 -7.69 -2.79
CA LEU A 227 15.40 -8.15 -2.39
C LEU A 227 15.32 -9.66 -2.13
N PRO A 228 15.83 -10.57 -3.01
CA PRO A 228 15.78 -12.00 -2.74
C PRO A 228 16.62 -12.42 -1.53
N VAL A 229 17.75 -11.76 -1.32
CA VAL A 229 18.62 -12.05 -0.16
C VAL A 229 17.93 -11.60 1.13
N MET A 230 17.36 -10.39 1.13
CA MET A 230 16.64 -9.84 2.28
C MET A 230 15.44 -10.70 2.66
N THR A 231 14.63 -11.10 1.68
CA THR A 231 13.47 -11.98 1.91
C THR A 231 13.89 -13.36 2.41
N ALA A 232 14.93 -13.96 1.82
CA ALA A 232 15.48 -15.23 2.26
C ALA A 232 15.99 -15.18 3.73
N TRP A 233 16.64 -14.09 4.13
CA TRP A 233 17.03 -13.88 5.53
C TRP A 233 15.80 -13.70 6.44
N GLY A 234 14.81 -12.93 6.02
CA GLY A 234 13.55 -12.77 6.76
C GLY A 234 12.85 -14.11 6.99
N TYR A 235 12.80 -14.98 5.98
CA TYR A 235 12.17 -16.30 6.11
C TYR A 235 12.94 -17.25 7.04
N ARG A 236 14.27 -17.06 7.19
CA ARG A 236 15.07 -17.86 8.15
C ARG A 236 14.74 -17.57 9.61
N LEU A 237 14.17 -16.41 9.93
CA LEU A 237 13.72 -16.07 11.28
C LEU A 237 12.50 -16.92 11.71
N ALA A 238 11.76 -17.46 10.75
CA ALA A 238 10.63 -18.33 11.03
C ALA A 238 11.10 -19.72 11.52
N PRO A 239 10.36 -20.35 12.47
CA PRO A 239 10.61 -21.72 12.90
C PRO A 239 10.61 -22.69 11.71
N ARG A 240 11.48 -23.69 11.75
CA ARG A 240 11.63 -24.67 10.64
C ARG A 240 10.30 -25.31 10.21
N SER A 241 9.40 -25.58 11.17
CA SER A 241 8.10 -26.20 10.92
C SER A 241 7.11 -25.31 10.15
N SER A 242 7.28 -24.00 10.14
CA SER A 242 6.39 -23.03 9.49
C SER A 242 7.06 -22.22 8.38
N ARG A 243 8.35 -22.46 8.13
CA ARG A 243 9.17 -21.64 7.20
C ARG A 243 8.61 -21.67 5.79
N GLU A 244 8.25 -22.83 5.25
CA GLU A 244 7.69 -22.97 3.91
C GLU A 244 6.38 -22.17 3.76
N ARG A 245 5.52 -22.23 4.79
CA ARG A 245 4.28 -21.42 4.81
C ARG A 245 4.56 -19.93 4.85
N VAL A 246 5.51 -19.49 5.69
CA VAL A 246 5.90 -18.08 5.81
C VAL A 246 6.50 -17.58 4.49
N GLN A 247 7.33 -18.39 3.84
CA GLN A 247 7.90 -18.07 2.54
C GLN A 247 6.81 -17.92 1.47
N HIS A 248 5.92 -18.91 1.33
CA HIS A 248 4.83 -18.86 0.36
C HIS A 248 3.91 -17.65 0.57
N LEU A 249 3.64 -17.31 1.84
CA LEU A 249 2.83 -16.14 2.21
C LEU A 249 3.54 -14.83 1.90
N GLY A 250 4.84 -14.74 2.24
CA GLY A 250 5.66 -13.57 1.98
C GLY A 250 5.82 -13.30 0.48
N ASP A 251 6.12 -14.33 -0.31
CA ASP A 251 6.23 -14.22 -1.76
C ASP A 251 4.91 -13.73 -2.39
N ARG A 252 3.77 -14.27 -1.94
CA ARG A 252 2.44 -13.82 -2.39
C ARG A 252 2.16 -12.36 -2.03
N ILE A 253 2.57 -11.90 -0.84
CA ILE A 253 2.42 -10.50 -0.43
C ILE A 253 3.27 -9.61 -1.32
N LEU A 254 4.54 -9.94 -1.51
CA LEU A 254 5.45 -9.15 -2.34
C LEU A 254 5.00 -9.07 -3.79
N ASP A 255 4.55 -10.19 -4.36
CA ASP A 255 3.97 -10.21 -5.70
C ASP A 255 2.72 -9.35 -5.80
N GLY A 256 1.83 -9.42 -4.81
CA GLY A 256 0.63 -8.60 -4.74
C GLY A 256 0.94 -7.11 -4.64
N VAL A 257 1.92 -6.72 -3.82
CA VAL A 257 2.37 -5.32 -3.70
C VAL A 257 2.99 -4.84 -5.01
N GLY A 258 3.87 -5.64 -5.63
CA GLY A 258 4.51 -5.27 -6.90
C GLY A 258 3.50 -5.04 -8.02
N HIS A 259 2.55 -5.96 -8.20
CA HIS A 259 1.47 -5.79 -9.20
C HIS A 259 0.56 -4.60 -8.89
N TYR A 260 0.27 -4.35 -7.60
CA TYR A 260 -0.49 -3.17 -7.20
C TYR A 260 0.22 -1.87 -7.57
N VAL A 261 1.51 -1.75 -7.28
CA VAL A 261 2.31 -0.54 -7.58
C VAL A 261 2.34 -0.27 -9.08
N MET A 262 2.61 -1.30 -9.89
CA MET A 262 2.61 -1.19 -11.35
C MET A 262 1.23 -0.82 -11.89
N GLY A 263 0.19 -1.45 -11.36
CA GLY A 263 -1.19 -1.15 -11.73
C GLY A 263 -1.59 0.28 -11.39
N GLN A 264 -1.24 0.76 -10.20
CA GLN A 264 -1.54 2.12 -9.76
C GLN A 264 -0.78 3.17 -10.58
N ALA A 265 0.48 2.90 -10.91
CA ALA A 265 1.25 3.77 -11.80
C ALA A 265 0.60 3.87 -13.19
N PHE A 266 0.14 2.73 -13.74
CA PHE A 266 -0.58 2.73 -15.01
C PHE A 266 -1.89 3.51 -14.94
N VAL A 267 -2.70 3.32 -13.89
CA VAL A 267 -3.95 4.07 -13.68
C VAL A 267 -3.68 5.56 -13.55
N ALA A 268 -2.63 5.96 -12.83
CA ALA A 268 -2.26 7.38 -12.67
C ALA A 268 -1.87 8.04 -14.01
N VAL A 269 -1.09 7.35 -14.83
CA VAL A 269 -0.73 7.83 -16.18
C VAL A 269 -1.97 7.90 -17.08
N LEU A 270 -2.80 6.87 -17.06
CA LEU A 270 -4.05 6.86 -17.83
C LEU A 270 -4.99 7.99 -17.42
N ASN A 271 -5.12 8.24 -16.11
CA ASN A 271 -5.92 9.34 -15.56
C ASN A 271 -5.41 10.69 -16.04
N GLY A 272 -4.08 10.94 -15.98
CA GLY A 272 -3.48 12.17 -16.48
C GLY A 272 -3.73 12.38 -17.99
N MET A 273 -3.59 11.32 -18.79
CA MET A 273 -3.87 11.40 -20.24
C MET A 273 -5.35 11.70 -20.52
N VAL A 274 -6.25 11.02 -19.85
CA VAL A 274 -7.69 11.25 -20.05
C VAL A 274 -8.11 12.62 -19.52
N ALA A 275 -7.55 13.06 -18.39
CA ALA A 275 -7.76 14.41 -17.89
C ALA A 275 -7.30 15.45 -18.92
N PHE A 276 -6.12 15.27 -19.54
CA PHE A 276 -5.62 16.16 -20.59
C PHE A 276 -6.56 16.23 -21.79
N ILE A 277 -7.06 15.09 -22.26
CA ILE A 277 -8.00 15.01 -23.36
C ILE A 277 -9.32 15.72 -22.99
N ALA A 278 -9.86 15.43 -21.81
CA ALA A 278 -11.11 16.05 -21.33
C ALA A 278 -10.98 17.57 -21.18
N ILE A 279 -9.87 18.05 -20.63
CA ILE A 279 -9.50 19.46 -20.49
C ILE A 279 -9.41 20.12 -21.87
N SER A 280 -8.74 19.47 -22.84
CA SER A 280 -8.57 19.98 -24.19
C SER A 280 -9.89 20.06 -24.94
N ILE A 281 -10.78 19.09 -24.82
CA ILE A 281 -12.11 19.08 -25.44
C ILE A 281 -12.99 20.15 -24.81
N ALA A 282 -12.97 20.30 -23.48
CA ALA A 282 -13.78 21.30 -22.78
C ALA A 282 -13.26 22.75 -22.94
N GLY A 283 -12.00 22.94 -23.38
CA GLY A 283 -11.39 24.27 -23.51
C GLY A 283 -10.96 24.87 -22.17
N VAL A 284 -10.68 24.05 -21.15
CA VAL A 284 -10.20 24.54 -19.85
C VAL A 284 -8.76 25.06 -19.99
N PRO A 285 -8.43 26.24 -19.45
CA PRO A 285 -7.08 26.79 -19.51
C PRO A 285 -6.09 25.95 -18.66
N PHE A 286 -4.79 26.12 -18.93
CA PHE A 286 -3.69 25.45 -18.21
C PHE A 286 -3.76 23.92 -18.29
N GLY A 287 -4.11 23.37 -19.45
CA GLY A 287 -4.43 21.96 -19.65
C GLY A 287 -3.34 21.00 -19.20
N VAL A 288 -2.06 21.29 -19.54
CA VAL A 288 -0.95 20.41 -19.14
C VAL A 288 -0.73 20.44 -17.64
N LEU A 289 -0.79 21.62 -17.01
CA LEU A 289 -0.66 21.76 -15.57
C LEU A 289 -1.69 20.88 -14.84
N PHE A 290 -2.97 21.05 -15.17
CA PHE A 290 -4.04 20.34 -14.47
C PHE A 290 -4.10 18.84 -14.81
N ALA A 291 -3.70 18.46 -16.02
CA ALA A 291 -3.57 17.05 -16.37
C ALA A 291 -2.47 16.35 -15.57
N VAL A 292 -1.32 17.00 -15.39
CA VAL A 292 -0.22 16.51 -14.56
C VAL A 292 -0.65 16.42 -13.09
N VAL A 293 -1.31 17.46 -12.57
CA VAL A 293 -1.85 17.46 -11.20
C VAL A 293 -2.85 16.33 -11.00
N ALA A 294 -3.81 16.14 -11.91
CA ALA A 294 -4.77 15.05 -11.85
C ALA A 294 -4.10 13.68 -11.90
N GLY A 295 -3.10 13.49 -12.78
CA GLY A 295 -2.32 12.25 -12.86
C GLY A 295 -1.51 11.95 -11.60
N VAL A 296 -0.86 12.97 -11.03
CA VAL A 296 -0.12 12.83 -9.76
C VAL A 296 -1.07 12.52 -8.59
N LEU A 297 -2.18 13.23 -8.49
CA LEU A 297 -3.19 12.95 -7.45
C LEU A 297 -3.76 11.54 -7.60
N ALA A 298 -3.95 11.04 -8.82
CA ALA A 298 -4.48 9.71 -9.09
C ALA A 298 -3.62 8.56 -8.55
N PHE A 299 -2.36 8.82 -8.14
CA PHE A 299 -1.60 7.84 -7.37
C PHE A 299 -2.27 7.50 -6.03
N ILE A 300 -3.06 8.41 -5.44
CA ILE A 300 -3.83 8.15 -4.22
C ILE A 300 -5.18 7.57 -4.62
N PRO A 301 -5.41 6.26 -4.40
CA PRO A 301 -6.63 5.61 -4.87
C PRO A 301 -7.88 6.22 -4.27
N LEU A 302 -8.95 6.29 -5.03
CA LEU A 302 -10.28 6.85 -4.70
C LEU A 302 -10.24 8.37 -4.46
N VAL A 303 -9.34 8.87 -3.65
CA VAL A 303 -9.28 10.30 -3.29
C VAL A 303 -8.71 11.12 -4.44
N GLY A 304 -7.62 10.64 -5.04
CA GLY A 304 -6.88 11.37 -6.08
C GLY A 304 -7.72 11.76 -7.30
N PRO A 305 -8.35 10.80 -7.99
CA PRO A 305 -9.16 11.10 -9.16
C PRO A 305 -10.33 12.04 -8.85
N VAL A 306 -10.98 11.88 -7.69
CA VAL A 306 -12.08 12.76 -7.28
C VAL A 306 -11.59 14.18 -6.99
N THR A 307 -10.52 14.33 -6.21
CA THR A 307 -9.96 15.66 -5.88
C THR A 307 -9.40 16.33 -7.12
N GLY A 308 -8.70 15.59 -8.00
CA GLY A 308 -8.19 16.11 -9.26
C GLY A 308 -9.31 16.58 -10.18
N GLY A 309 -10.36 15.76 -10.36
CA GLY A 309 -11.52 16.13 -11.16
C GLY A 309 -12.30 17.33 -10.59
N THR A 310 -12.47 17.39 -9.27
CA THR A 310 -13.11 18.53 -8.61
C THR A 310 -12.28 19.81 -8.80
N LEU A 311 -10.96 19.73 -8.62
CA LEU A 311 -10.08 20.89 -8.83
C LEU A 311 -10.19 21.43 -10.25
N VAL A 312 -10.11 20.58 -11.27
CA VAL A 312 -10.22 21.00 -12.67
C VAL A 312 -11.60 21.55 -12.97
N THR A 313 -12.67 20.94 -12.42
CA THR A 313 -14.04 21.45 -12.59
C THR A 313 -14.19 22.86 -12.00
N LEU A 314 -13.62 23.11 -10.81
CA LEU A 314 -13.63 24.45 -10.21
C LEU A 314 -12.87 25.48 -11.06
N VAL A 315 -11.75 25.10 -11.66
CA VAL A 315 -11.02 25.96 -12.59
C VAL A 315 -11.83 26.18 -13.88
N ALA A 316 -12.48 25.15 -14.39
CA ALA A 316 -13.35 25.28 -15.57
C ALA A 316 -14.52 26.25 -15.34
N LEU A 317 -15.07 26.31 -14.11
CA LEU A 317 -16.11 27.28 -13.71
C LEU A 317 -15.65 28.74 -13.80
N THR A 318 -14.33 29.00 -13.75
CA THR A 318 -13.81 30.36 -13.96
C THR A 318 -13.89 30.84 -15.40
N VAL A 319 -14.09 29.92 -16.35
CA VAL A 319 -14.31 30.23 -17.77
C VAL A 319 -15.81 30.44 -18.00
N ASP A 320 -16.58 29.37 -17.86
CA ASP A 320 -18.04 29.38 -17.92
C ASP A 320 -18.60 28.04 -17.38
N TRP A 321 -19.90 27.99 -17.12
CA TRP A 321 -20.56 26.80 -16.60
C TRP A 321 -20.64 25.67 -17.64
N GLN A 322 -20.69 25.97 -18.94
CA GLN A 322 -20.74 24.97 -19.99
C GLN A 322 -19.43 24.22 -20.11
N THR A 323 -18.31 24.93 -20.03
CA THR A 323 -16.95 24.35 -19.96
C THR A 323 -16.81 23.43 -18.76
N ALA A 324 -17.25 23.88 -17.58
CA ALA A 324 -17.20 23.06 -16.35
C ALA A 324 -18.08 21.81 -16.47
N ALA A 325 -19.31 21.96 -16.95
CA ALA A 325 -20.24 20.85 -17.16
C ALA A 325 -19.71 19.85 -18.18
N THR A 326 -19.10 20.32 -19.27
CA THR A 326 -18.52 19.48 -20.32
C THR A 326 -17.34 18.67 -19.77
N PHE A 327 -16.41 19.31 -19.07
CA PHE A 327 -15.30 18.62 -18.42
C PHE A 327 -15.80 17.59 -17.40
N ALA A 328 -16.68 18.03 -16.48
CA ALA A 328 -17.21 17.17 -15.43
C ALA A 328 -17.94 15.95 -15.99
N ALA A 329 -18.73 16.09 -17.04
CA ALA A 329 -19.43 15.00 -17.69
C ALA A 329 -18.45 13.98 -18.30
N ILE A 330 -17.48 14.44 -19.10
CA ILE A 330 -16.48 13.57 -19.73
C ILE A 330 -15.67 12.83 -18.67
N TYR A 331 -15.17 13.58 -17.68
CA TYR A 331 -14.32 13.02 -16.63
C TYR A 331 -15.11 12.08 -15.70
N PHE A 332 -16.36 12.38 -15.39
CA PHE A 332 -17.22 11.48 -14.61
C PHE A 332 -17.44 10.14 -15.34
N VAL A 333 -17.71 10.18 -16.66
CA VAL A 333 -17.84 8.95 -17.47
C VAL A 333 -16.54 8.15 -17.39
N TYR A 334 -15.37 8.82 -17.50
CA TYR A 334 -14.09 8.16 -17.35
C TYR A 334 -13.94 7.52 -15.97
N LEU A 335 -14.29 8.21 -14.87
CA LEU A 335 -14.23 7.66 -13.52
C LEU A 335 -15.06 6.39 -13.38
N GLN A 336 -16.24 6.32 -14.02
CA GLN A 336 -17.06 5.10 -14.03
C GLN A 336 -16.37 3.98 -14.81
N VAL A 337 -15.81 4.28 -15.97
CA VAL A 337 -15.04 3.31 -16.76
C VAL A 337 -13.81 2.81 -15.99
N GLU A 338 -13.09 3.72 -15.32
CA GLU A 338 -11.95 3.36 -14.48
C GLU A 338 -12.38 2.44 -13.34
N ALA A 339 -13.40 2.82 -12.57
CA ALA A 339 -13.85 2.09 -11.39
C ALA A 339 -14.40 0.69 -11.72
N TYR A 340 -15.17 0.54 -12.81
CA TYR A 340 -15.86 -0.70 -13.13
C TYR A 340 -15.15 -1.58 -14.16
N LEU A 341 -14.28 -1.02 -15.00
CA LEU A 341 -13.63 -1.77 -16.09
C LEU A 341 -12.10 -1.81 -15.96
N VAL A 342 -11.44 -0.68 -15.68
CA VAL A 342 -9.98 -0.57 -15.68
C VAL A 342 -9.41 -1.11 -14.38
N SER A 343 -9.81 -0.56 -13.24
CA SER A 343 -9.28 -0.92 -11.93
C SER A 343 -9.48 -2.41 -11.60
N PRO A 344 -10.66 -3.03 -11.83
CA PRO A 344 -10.82 -4.46 -11.57
C PRO A 344 -9.91 -5.36 -12.41
N ARG A 345 -9.64 -5.00 -13.67
CA ARG A 345 -8.77 -5.79 -14.55
C ARG A 345 -7.30 -5.68 -14.15
N ILE A 346 -6.86 -4.48 -13.79
CA ILE A 346 -5.48 -4.21 -13.37
C ILE A 346 -5.20 -4.81 -12.00
N MET A 347 -6.15 -4.67 -11.08
CA MET A 347 -6.06 -5.13 -9.70
C MET A 347 -6.52 -6.59 -9.49
N ALA A 348 -6.80 -7.34 -10.56
CA ALA A 348 -7.32 -8.71 -10.47
C ALA A 348 -6.41 -9.67 -9.66
N HIS A 349 -5.12 -9.41 -9.62
CA HIS A 349 -4.13 -10.17 -8.85
C HIS A 349 -3.91 -9.65 -7.42
N ALA A 350 -4.50 -8.50 -7.07
CA ALA A 350 -4.46 -7.99 -5.71
C ALA A 350 -5.53 -8.67 -4.83
N VAL A 351 -5.28 -8.74 -3.54
CA VAL A 351 -6.23 -9.31 -2.56
C VAL A 351 -7.51 -8.48 -2.58
N ARG A 352 -8.67 -9.15 -2.69
CA ARG A 352 -9.97 -8.49 -2.60
C ARG A 352 -10.18 -7.92 -1.20
N ILE A 353 -10.17 -6.60 -1.09
CA ILE A 353 -10.34 -5.86 0.15
C ILE A 353 -11.72 -5.19 0.13
N PRO A 354 -12.51 -5.24 1.22
CA PRO A 354 -13.75 -4.48 1.32
C PRO A 354 -13.50 -2.97 1.19
N ALA A 355 -14.38 -2.26 0.49
CA ALA A 355 -14.22 -0.82 0.23
C ALA A 355 -14.05 0.01 1.52
N ALA A 356 -14.75 -0.34 2.60
CA ALA A 356 -14.61 0.32 3.88
C ALA A 356 -13.17 0.23 4.45
N VAL A 357 -12.53 -0.95 4.30
CA VAL A 357 -11.13 -1.15 4.75
C VAL A 357 -10.18 -0.31 3.91
N VAL A 358 -10.43 -0.20 2.60
CA VAL A 358 -9.63 0.67 1.71
C VAL A 358 -9.69 2.11 2.18
N VAL A 359 -10.89 2.67 2.38
CA VAL A 359 -11.07 4.06 2.83
C VAL A 359 -10.37 4.30 4.17
N ILE A 360 -10.63 3.44 5.17
CA ILE A 360 -10.02 3.57 6.50
C ILE A 360 -8.49 3.50 6.41
N SER A 361 -7.96 2.55 5.61
CA SER A 361 -6.52 2.39 5.46
C SER A 361 -5.86 3.59 4.79
N VAL A 362 -6.49 4.16 3.74
CA VAL A 362 -5.98 5.34 3.04
C VAL A 362 -5.97 6.55 3.96
N LEU A 363 -7.03 6.77 4.74
CA LEU A 363 -7.09 7.85 5.73
C LEU A 363 -6.04 7.66 6.82
N ALA A 364 -5.96 6.45 7.41
CA ALA A 364 -4.96 6.16 8.45
C ALA A 364 -3.53 6.24 7.90
N GLY A 365 -3.26 5.70 6.72
CA GLY A 365 -1.95 5.82 6.07
C GLY A 365 -1.58 7.27 5.79
N GLY A 366 -2.55 8.04 5.29
CA GLY A 366 -2.38 9.46 4.99
C GLY A 366 -2.03 10.30 6.23
N THR A 367 -2.67 10.04 7.36
CA THR A 367 -2.35 10.73 8.62
C THR A 367 -1.01 10.32 9.22
N LEU A 368 -0.56 9.08 9.02
CA LEU A 368 0.68 8.56 9.58
C LEU A 368 1.93 8.96 8.78
N LEU A 369 1.90 8.82 7.47
CA LEU A 369 3.06 8.99 6.58
C LEU A 369 2.77 9.91 5.38
N GLY A 370 1.70 10.70 5.46
CA GLY A 370 1.31 11.60 4.37
C GLY A 370 0.94 10.85 3.09
N VAL A 371 1.28 11.44 1.95
CA VAL A 371 0.99 10.89 0.61
C VAL A 371 1.54 9.47 0.44
N LEU A 372 2.76 9.20 0.92
CA LEU A 372 3.36 7.87 0.85
C LEU A 372 2.57 6.84 1.65
N GLY A 373 2.10 7.22 2.85
CA GLY A 373 1.27 6.35 3.66
C GLY A 373 -0.08 6.02 3.00
N ALA A 374 -0.71 6.99 2.35
CA ALA A 374 -1.93 6.77 1.57
C ALA A 374 -1.69 5.80 0.38
N LEU A 375 -0.56 5.94 -0.32
CA LEU A 375 -0.13 5.04 -1.40
C LEU A 375 0.07 3.60 -0.93
N MET A 376 0.75 3.42 0.21
CA MET A 376 1.06 2.11 0.78
C MET A 376 -0.12 1.49 1.54
N ALA A 377 -1.18 2.24 1.80
CA ALA A 377 -2.29 1.82 2.65
C ALA A 377 -3.00 0.54 2.14
N ILE A 378 -3.33 0.51 0.85
CA ILE A 378 -4.04 -0.62 0.24
C ILE A 378 -3.20 -1.91 0.27
N PRO A 379 -1.95 -1.93 -0.23
CA PRO A 379 -1.13 -3.14 -0.18
C PRO A 379 -0.82 -3.59 1.26
N THR A 380 -0.66 -2.65 2.19
CA THR A 380 -0.46 -2.97 3.61
C THR A 380 -1.70 -3.62 4.22
N ALA A 381 -2.88 -3.06 3.96
CA ALA A 381 -4.15 -3.63 4.41
C ALA A 381 -4.40 -5.02 3.79
N ALA A 382 -4.06 -5.21 2.50
CA ALA A 382 -4.12 -6.49 1.82
C ALA A 382 -3.23 -7.54 2.50
N ALA A 383 -1.98 -7.18 2.79
CA ALA A 383 -1.03 -8.03 3.48
C ALA A 383 -1.52 -8.41 4.90
N MET A 384 -2.01 -7.42 5.66
CA MET A 384 -2.56 -7.68 7.00
C MET A 384 -3.79 -8.61 6.96
N MET A 385 -4.69 -8.40 6.00
CA MET A 385 -5.87 -9.26 5.84
C MET A 385 -5.48 -10.69 5.44
N LEU A 386 -4.50 -10.85 4.55
CA LEU A 386 -3.98 -12.15 4.14
C LEU A 386 -3.33 -12.88 5.34
N LEU A 387 -2.51 -12.17 6.12
CA LEU A 387 -1.91 -12.69 7.35
C LEU A 387 -2.97 -13.13 8.37
N THR A 388 -4.00 -12.30 8.57
CA THR A 388 -5.09 -12.63 9.50
C THR A 388 -5.83 -13.90 9.06
N ARG A 389 -6.16 -14.04 7.78
CA ARG A 389 -6.86 -15.22 7.26
C ARG A 389 -6.01 -16.49 7.36
N GLU A 390 -4.75 -16.44 6.96
CA GLU A 390 -3.90 -17.62 6.87
C GLU A 390 -3.29 -18.03 8.23
N VAL A 391 -3.12 -17.11 9.16
CA VAL A 391 -2.47 -17.40 10.45
C VAL A 391 -3.48 -17.50 11.60
N LEU A 392 -4.41 -16.54 11.73
CA LEU A 392 -5.35 -16.50 12.87
C LEU A 392 -6.55 -17.42 12.64
N ILE A 393 -7.27 -17.27 11.51
CA ILE A 393 -8.52 -18.03 11.30
C ILE A 393 -8.22 -19.51 11.19
N ARG A 394 -7.23 -19.91 10.39
CA ARG A 394 -6.82 -21.33 10.30
C ARG A 394 -6.37 -21.95 11.61
N ARG A 395 -5.82 -21.17 12.54
CA ARG A 395 -5.49 -21.67 13.90
C ARG A 395 -6.74 -21.90 14.76
N GLN A 396 -7.77 -21.09 14.55
CA GLN A 396 -9.05 -21.26 15.29
C GLN A 396 -9.85 -22.44 14.75
N ASP A 397 -9.87 -22.63 13.43
CA ASP A 397 -10.56 -23.78 12.79
C ASP A 397 -9.87 -25.13 13.08
N ALA A 398 -8.60 -25.12 13.49
CA ALA A 398 -7.83 -26.32 13.83
C ALA A 398 -7.87 -26.68 15.34
N ARG A 399 -8.58 -25.89 16.17
CA ARG A 399 -8.81 -26.14 17.60
C ARG A 399 -10.19 -26.67 17.86
#